data_1264976fa8e4faec7d5531be63bc2c4f
#
_entry.id   1264976fa8e4faec7d5531be63bc2c4f
#
_cell.length_a   1.000
_cell.length_b   1.000
_cell.length_c   1.000
_cell.angle_alpha   90.00
_cell.angle_beta   90.00
_cell.angle_gamma   90.00
#
_symmetry.space_group_name_H-M   'P 1'
#
loop_
_entity.id
_entity.type
_entity.pdbx_description
1 polymer ?
#
loop_
_entity_poly.entity_id
_entity_poly.type
_entity_poly.pdbx_seq_one_letter_code
_entity_poly.pdbx_strand_id
1 'polypeptide(L)'
;MDIEIKIDADCVSTEYETILFIKSLIDCQFVERLQFIKSTYRFARADFVILNTENIKSIIVECKSFKNKPKFINKSKVDSLRRHYHEPFVVIKHNTDYFWLRVNAIDWKRLPIINEETEPAYDVSGCLSNDYDELGNQILIGLMYP
;
A
#
# COMPACT_ATOMS: atom_id res chain seq x y z
N MET A 1 11.91 -4.31 -18.94
CA MET A 1 10.55 -4.87 -18.99
C MET A 1 9.57 -3.75 -18.82
N ASP A 2 8.82 -3.49 -19.86
CA ASP A 2 7.78 -2.49 -19.78
C ASP A 2 6.60 -3.05 -19.00
N ILE A 3 6.28 -2.41 -17.92
CA ILE A 3 5.15 -2.81 -17.11
C ILE A 3 3.93 -2.09 -17.67
N GLU A 4 3.10 -2.83 -18.39
CA GLU A 4 1.83 -2.31 -18.82
C GLU A 4 0.88 -2.22 -17.64
N ILE A 5 0.74 -1.03 -17.13
CA ILE A 5 -0.30 -0.74 -16.17
C ILE A 5 -1.50 -0.25 -16.97
N LYS A 6 -2.48 -1.12 -17.13
CA LYS A 6 -3.77 -0.71 -17.71
C LYS A 6 -4.53 0.10 -16.70
N ILE A 7 -4.61 1.37 -16.95
CA ILE A 7 -5.15 2.33 -16.03
C ILE A 7 -6.50 2.82 -16.54
N ASP A 8 -7.56 2.61 -15.76
CA ASP A 8 -8.83 3.29 -15.98
C ASP A 8 -8.70 4.77 -15.65
N ALA A 9 -9.15 5.62 -16.57
CA ALA A 9 -8.90 7.06 -16.56
C ALA A 9 -9.36 7.79 -15.28
N ASP A 10 -10.31 7.26 -14.53
CA ASP A 10 -10.94 7.98 -13.42
C ASP A 10 -10.37 7.69 -12.05
N CYS A 11 -9.66 6.56 -11.86
CA CYS A 11 -9.13 6.14 -10.54
C CYS A 11 -7.62 6.27 -10.41
N VAL A 12 -6.98 6.88 -11.35
CA VAL A 12 -5.72 6.39 -11.80
C VAL A 12 -4.55 7.22 -11.42
N SER A 13 -4.74 8.51 -11.22
CA SER A 13 -3.60 9.38 -10.98
C SER A 13 -2.88 8.99 -9.68
N THR A 14 -3.63 8.69 -8.62
CA THR A 14 -3.05 8.34 -7.33
C THR A 14 -2.37 6.97 -7.35
N GLU A 15 -2.99 5.97 -7.95
CA GLU A 15 -2.39 4.63 -8.06
C GLU A 15 -1.13 4.66 -8.92
N TYR A 16 -1.21 5.29 -10.09
CA TYR A 16 -0.08 5.41 -11.00
C TYR A 16 1.08 6.18 -10.37
N GLU A 17 0.78 7.32 -9.76
CA GLU A 17 1.79 8.12 -9.06
C GLU A 17 2.42 7.33 -7.92
N THR A 18 1.64 6.56 -7.18
CA THR A 18 2.15 5.72 -6.08
C THR A 18 3.07 4.62 -6.62
N ILE A 19 2.73 4.00 -7.74
CA ILE A 19 3.60 3.01 -8.39
C ILE A 19 4.92 3.65 -8.81
N LEU A 20 4.89 4.81 -9.43
CA LEU A 20 6.09 5.54 -9.82
C LEU A 20 6.93 5.93 -8.60
N PHE A 21 6.28 6.36 -7.53
CA PHE A 21 6.93 6.69 -6.28
C PHE A 21 7.66 5.46 -5.71
N ILE A 22 6.99 4.33 -5.59
CA ILE A 22 7.59 3.09 -5.08
C ILE A 22 8.76 2.64 -5.96
N LYS A 23 8.60 2.69 -7.28
CA LYS A 23 9.69 2.35 -8.20
C LYS A 23 10.92 3.24 -7.99
N SER A 24 10.72 4.51 -7.65
CA SER A 24 11.82 5.43 -7.39
C SER A 24 12.61 5.10 -6.12
N LEU A 25 12.00 4.38 -5.18
CA LEU A 25 12.63 3.97 -3.93
C LEU A 25 13.47 2.70 -4.04
N ILE A 26 13.28 1.95 -5.11
CA ILE A 26 13.89 0.63 -5.30
C ILE A 26 14.96 0.74 -6.39
N ASP A 27 16.11 0.09 -6.16
CA ASP A 27 17.17 0.01 -7.16
C ASP A 27 16.62 -0.56 -8.48
N CYS A 28 16.97 0.06 -9.60
CA CYS A 28 16.48 -0.31 -10.91
C CYS A 28 16.74 -1.79 -11.28
N GLN A 29 17.79 -2.39 -10.76
CA GLN A 29 18.08 -3.81 -10.95
C GLN A 29 17.00 -4.71 -10.35
N PHE A 30 16.43 -4.31 -9.23
CA PHE A 30 15.35 -5.04 -8.60
C PHE A 30 14.00 -4.75 -9.25
N VAL A 31 13.75 -3.52 -9.68
CA VAL A 31 12.50 -3.13 -10.35
C VAL A 31 12.24 -4.01 -11.59
N GLU A 32 13.27 -4.37 -12.33
CA GLU A 32 13.15 -5.21 -13.52
C GLU A 32 12.59 -6.61 -13.22
N ARG A 33 12.72 -7.09 -11.98
CA ARG A 33 12.24 -8.40 -11.54
C ARG A 33 10.83 -8.34 -10.97
N LEU A 34 10.25 -7.16 -10.86
CA LEU A 34 8.97 -6.93 -10.22
C LEU A 34 7.89 -6.65 -11.28
N GLN A 35 6.71 -7.18 -11.04
CA GLN A 35 5.51 -6.84 -11.79
C GLN A 35 4.58 -6.05 -10.87
N PHE A 36 4.09 -4.92 -11.36
CA PHE A 36 3.08 -4.12 -10.69
C PHE A 36 1.75 -4.40 -11.38
N ILE A 37 0.86 -5.10 -10.71
CA ILE A 37 -0.38 -5.59 -11.28
C ILE A 37 -1.53 -4.87 -10.62
N LYS A 38 -2.30 -4.11 -11.41
CA LYS A 38 -3.51 -3.49 -10.89
C LYS A 38 -4.48 -4.57 -10.45
N SER A 39 -4.97 -4.45 -9.23
CA SER A 39 -5.97 -5.37 -8.72
C SER A 39 -7.33 -5.04 -9.35
N THR A 40 -7.78 -5.90 -10.27
CA THR A 40 -9.13 -5.82 -10.86
C THR A 40 -10.10 -6.66 -10.07
N TYR A 41 -9.67 -7.25 -8.97
CA TYR A 41 -10.41 -8.31 -8.33
C TYR A 41 -10.87 -8.01 -6.94
N ARG A 42 -12.06 -8.51 -6.72
CA ARG A 42 -12.78 -8.52 -5.45
C ARG A 42 -12.01 -9.07 -4.27
N PHE A 43 -11.11 -10.04 -4.49
CA PHE A 43 -10.43 -10.67 -3.37
C PHE A 43 -9.36 -9.79 -2.76
N ALA A 44 -8.77 -8.95 -3.54
CA ALA A 44 -7.69 -8.11 -3.05
C ALA A 44 -8.18 -6.86 -2.35
N ARG A 45 -9.27 -6.24 -2.82
CA ARG A 45 -9.79 -4.96 -2.35
C ARG A 45 -8.72 -3.90 -2.12
N ALA A 46 -7.56 -4.11 -2.72
CA ALA A 46 -6.43 -3.21 -2.73
C ALA A 46 -6.18 -2.74 -4.14
N ASP A 47 -5.39 -1.68 -4.29
CA ASP A 47 -5.27 -1.02 -5.58
C ASP A 47 -4.33 -1.76 -6.54
N PHE A 48 -3.23 -2.31 -6.02
CA PHE A 48 -2.33 -3.10 -6.86
C PHE A 48 -1.51 -4.10 -6.04
N VAL A 49 -0.90 -5.03 -6.77
CA VAL A 49 -0.02 -6.06 -6.22
C VAL A 49 1.36 -5.88 -6.84
N ILE A 50 2.40 -5.98 -6.03
CA ILE A 50 3.77 -6.07 -6.51
C ILE A 50 4.18 -7.54 -6.41
N LEU A 51 4.52 -8.14 -7.54
CA LEU A 51 4.91 -9.55 -7.62
C LEU A 51 6.37 -9.67 -8.00
N ASN A 52 7.14 -10.44 -7.21
CA ASN A 52 8.46 -10.87 -7.62
C ASN A 52 8.33 -12.13 -8.46
N THR A 53 8.64 -12.03 -9.73
CA THR A 53 8.45 -13.13 -10.69
C THR A 53 9.39 -14.32 -10.47
N GLU A 54 10.48 -14.14 -9.76
CA GLU A 54 11.46 -15.20 -9.52
C GLU A 54 11.06 -16.17 -8.40
N ASN A 55 10.43 -15.64 -7.34
CA ASN A 55 10.11 -16.42 -6.14
C ASN A 55 8.62 -16.43 -5.78
N ILE A 56 7.79 -15.80 -6.59
CA ILE A 56 6.33 -15.73 -6.44
C ILE A 56 5.88 -14.96 -5.17
N LYS A 57 6.78 -14.27 -4.50
CA LYS A 57 6.40 -13.44 -3.36
C LYS A 57 5.72 -12.16 -3.82
N SER A 58 4.79 -11.69 -3.03
CA SER A 58 3.99 -10.53 -3.40
C SER A 58 3.64 -9.65 -2.21
N ILE A 59 3.47 -8.38 -2.53
CA ILE A 59 2.99 -7.35 -1.61
C ILE A 59 1.72 -6.76 -2.21
N ILE A 60 0.72 -6.53 -1.38
CA ILE A 60 -0.49 -5.84 -1.77
C ILE A 60 -0.42 -4.39 -1.27
N VAL A 61 -0.80 -3.44 -2.11
CA VAL A 61 -0.73 -2.01 -1.78
C VAL A 61 -2.09 -1.37 -1.93
N GLU A 62 -2.53 -0.74 -0.86
CA GLU A 62 -3.70 0.14 -0.85
C GLU A 62 -3.23 1.58 -0.94
N CYS A 63 -3.72 2.31 -1.94
CA CYS A 63 -3.41 3.72 -2.14
C CYS A 63 -4.55 4.59 -1.64
N LYS A 64 -4.20 5.66 -0.96
CA LYS A 64 -5.16 6.67 -0.55
C LYS A 64 -4.61 8.05 -0.84
N SER A 65 -5.51 8.99 -1.10
CA SER A 65 -5.18 10.39 -1.27
C SER A 65 -6.08 11.21 -0.36
N PHE A 66 -5.49 12.11 0.40
CA PHE A 66 -6.22 12.98 1.32
C PHE A 66 -5.91 14.43 1.02
N LYS A 67 -6.94 15.26 1.01
CA LYS A 67 -6.80 16.72 0.95
C LYS A 67 -6.39 17.28 2.30
N ASN A 68 -6.93 16.70 3.36
CA ASN A 68 -6.60 17.04 4.74
C ASN A 68 -5.53 16.09 5.27
N LYS A 69 -4.96 16.43 6.42
CA LYS A 69 -3.95 15.58 7.06
C LYS A 69 -4.48 14.14 7.19
N PRO A 70 -3.73 13.14 6.67
CA PRO A 70 -4.20 11.75 6.70
C PRO A 70 -4.32 11.25 8.14
N LYS A 71 -5.49 10.71 8.49
CA LYS A 71 -5.75 10.29 9.87
C LYS A 71 -6.42 8.95 10.02
N PHE A 72 -7.30 8.58 9.08
CA PHE A 72 -8.24 7.49 9.33
C PHE A 72 -8.25 6.45 8.22
N ILE A 73 -8.34 5.19 8.61
CA ILE A 73 -8.56 4.07 7.66
C ILE A 73 -9.73 3.27 8.17
N ASN A 74 -10.69 2.99 7.30
CA ASN A 74 -11.87 2.20 7.64
C ASN A 74 -11.49 0.83 8.19
N LYS A 75 -12.13 0.44 9.26
CA LYS A 75 -11.89 -0.85 9.90
C LYS A 75 -12.16 -2.02 8.95
N SER A 76 -13.23 -1.93 8.16
CA SER A 76 -13.54 -2.95 7.16
C SER A 76 -12.44 -3.13 6.12
N LYS A 77 -11.79 -2.04 5.71
CA LYS A 77 -10.65 -2.08 4.79
C LYS A 77 -9.45 -2.77 5.42
N VAL A 78 -9.12 -2.42 6.66
CA VAL A 78 -8.02 -3.05 7.39
C VAL A 78 -8.28 -4.54 7.59
N ASP A 79 -9.48 -4.91 8.00
CA ASP A 79 -9.85 -6.30 8.19
C ASP A 79 -9.74 -7.09 6.88
N SER A 80 -10.15 -6.49 5.77
CA SER A 80 -10.01 -7.09 4.44
C SER A 80 -8.55 -7.29 4.06
N LEU A 81 -7.71 -6.29 4.25
CA LEU A 81 -6.28 -6.37 3.92
C LEU A 81 -5.58 -7.44 4.77
N ARG A 82 -5.92 -7.57 6.03
CA ARG A 82 -5.30 -8.54 6.95
C ARG A 82 -5.65 -9.99 6.64
N ARG A 83 -6.71 -10.25 5.88
CA ARG A 83 -7.14 -11.61 5.51
C ARG A 83 -6.35 -12.20 4.35
N HIS A 84 -5.60 -11.39 3.63
CA HIS A 84 -4.84 -11.86 2.48
C HIS A 84 -3.48 -12.41 2.90
N TYR A 85 -3.00 -13.38 2.15
CA TYR A 85 -1.66 -13.95 2.35
C TYR A 85 -0.56 -13.06 1.77
N HIS A 86 -0.91 -12.08 0.95
CA HIS A 86 0.02 -11.05 0.51
C HIS A 86 0.31 -10.07 1.65
N GLU A 87 1.54 -9.63 1.74
CA GLU A 87 1.91 -8.62 2.73
C GLU A 87 1.25 -7.27 2.38
N PRO A 88 0.37 -6.75 3.25
CA PRO A 88 -0.34 -5.50 2.92
C PRO A 88 0.38 -4.26 3.40
N PHE A 89 0.49 -3.28 2.51
CA PHE A 89 0.95 -1.93 2.80
C PHE A 89 -0.15 -0.93 2.46
N VAL A 90 -0.23 0.15 3.22
CA VAL A 90 -1.05 1.32 2.89
C VAL A 90 -0.11 2.47 2.61
N VAL A 91 -0.26 3.09 1.46
CA VAL A 91 0.50 4.27 1.04
C VAL A 91 -0.47 5.42 0.82
N ILE A 92 -0.24 6.52 1.51
CA ILE A 92 -1.14 7.66 1.53
C ILE A 92 -0.43 8.86 0.93
N LYS A 93 -1.00 9.44 -0.12
CA LYS A 93 -0.53 10.70 -0.68
C LYS A 93 -1.29 11.86 -0.05
N HIS A 94 -0.55 12.81 0.47
CA HIS A 94 -1.09 14.06 1.01
C HIS A 94 -0.29 15.23 0.40
N ASN A 95 -0.93 16.00 -0.46
CA ASN A 95 -0.25 17.00 -1.30
C ASN A 95 0.86 16.35 -2.14
N THR A 96 2.12 16.72 -1.89
CA THR A 96 3.28 16.13 -2.57
C THR A 96 4.01 15.09 -1.73
N ASP A 97 3.57 14.89 -0.50
CA ASP A 97 4.20 13.97 0.45
C ASP A 97 3.49 12.62 0.47
N TYR A 98 4.26 11.58 0.78
CA TYR A 98 3.75 10.24 0.98
C TYR A 98 3.97 9.79 2.41
N PHE A 99 2.96 9.13 2.94
CA PHE A 99 3.00 8.45 4.24
C PHE A 99 2.66 7.00 4.03
N TRP A 100 3.16 6.14 4.88
CA TRP A 100 2.92 4.71 4.72
C TRP A 100 2.84 3.99 6.07
N LEU A 101 2.21 2.84 6.04
CA LEU A 101 2.28 1.88 7.13
C LEU A 101 2.24 0.46 6.56
N ARG A 102 2.83 -0.46 7.28
CA ARG A 102 2.75 -1.88 7.00
C ARG A 102 1.68 -2.47 7.91
N VAL A 103 0.62 -2.99 7.31
CA VAL A 103 -0.59 -3.38 8.06
C VAL A 103 -0.29 -4.42 9.14
N ASN A 104 0.57 -5.41 8.82
CA ASN A 104 0.88 -6.47 9.77
C ASN A 104 1.85 -6.04 10.89
N ALA A 105 2.43 -4.86 10.79
CA ALA A 105 3.33 -4.33 11.83
C ALA A 105 2.61 -3.48 12.88
N ILE A 106 1.32 -3.21 12.69
CA ILE A 106 0.54 -2.34 13.56
C ILE A 106 -0.24 -3.15 14.58
N ASP A 107 -0.21 -2.72 15.82
CA ASP A 107 -1.09 -3.25 16.87
C ASP A 107 -2.44 -2.52 16.81
N TRP A 108 -3.32 -3.02 15.98
CA TRP A 108 -4.61 -2.38 15.71
C TRP A 108 -5.50 -2.29 16.95
N LYS A 109 -5.32 -3.15 17.92
CA LYS A 109 -6.11 -3.14 19.15
C LYS A 109 -5.84 -1.91 20.02
N ARG A 110 -4.69 -1.29 19.84
CA ARG A 110 -4.29 -0.09 20.60
C ARG A 110 -4.67 1.21 19.94
N LEU A 111 -5.14 1.17 18.69
CA LEU A 111 -5.47 2.39 17.98
C LEU A 111 -6.87 2.88 18.35
N PRO A 112 -7.05 4.19 18.46
CA PRO A 112 -8.39 4.77 18.62
C PRO A 112 -9.29 4.45 17.44
N ILE A 113 -10.56 4.19 17.70
CA ILE A 113 -11.58 3.97 16.69
C ILE A 113 -12.55 5.12 16.74
N ILE A 114 -12.86 5.69 15.57
CA ILE A 114 -13.87 6.72 15.41
C ILE A 114 -15.08 6.15 14.70
N ASN A 115 -16.23 6.82 14.84
CA ASN A 115 -17.50 6.46 14.17
C ASN A 115 -17.89 4.99 14.42
N GLU A 116 -17.73 4.50 15.65
CA GLU A 116 -17.97 3.11 16.00
C GLU A 116 -19.37 2.60 15.63
N GLU A 117 -20.38 3.48 15.68
CA GLU A 117 -21.78 3.12 15.43
C GLU A 117 -22.19 3.16 13.97
N THR A 118 -21.42 3.82 13.12
CA THR A 118 -21.76 4.01 11.70
C THR A 118 -20.75 3.31 10.80
N GLU A 119 -19.60 3.93 10.59
CA GLU A 119 -18.54 3.41 9.76
C GLU A 119 -17.23 3.47 10.55
N PRO A 120 -16.93 2.42 11.32
CA PRO A 120 -15.74 2.43 12.17
C PRO A 120 -14.45 2.63 11.37
N ALA A 121 -13.58 3.50 11.88
CA ALA A 121 -12.28 3.74 11.29
C ALA A 121 -11.21 3.86 12.36
N TYR A 122 -10.02 3.37 12.07
CA TYR A 122 -8.86 3.52 12.94
C TYR A 122 -8.20 4.88 12.73
N ASP A 123 -7.85 5.53 13.81
CA ASP A 123 -6.98 6.71 13.78
C ASP A 123 -5.53 6.23 13.68
N VAL A 124 -4.93 6.41 12.51
CA VAL A 124 -3.56 5.96 12.23
C VAL A 124 -2.53 7.08 12.30
N SER A 125 -2.92 8.27 12.74
CA SER A 125 -2.04 9.45 12.73
C SER A 125 -0.74 9.24 13.49
N GLY A 126 -0.74 8.42 14.55
CA GLY A 126 0.45 8.14 15.35
C GLY A 126 1.36 7.04 14.81
N CYS A 127 0.95 6.30 13.78
CA CYS A 127 1.71 5.17 13.26
C CYS A 127 2.12 5.30 11.78
N LEU A 128 1.77 6.42 11.15
CA LEU A 128 2.21 6.69 9.77
C LEU A 128 3.66 7.12 9.75
N SER A 129 4.41 6.58 8.81
CA SER A 129 5.81 6.94 8.57
C SER A 129 5.94 7.74 7.26
N ASN A 130 6.88 8.66 7.23
CA ASN A 130 7.32 9.34 6.02
C ASN A 130 8.80 9.04 5.68
N ASP A 131 9.34 8.00 6.27
CA ASP A 131 10.69 7.53 5.96
C ASP A 131 10.66 6.70 4.67
N TYR A 132 11.07 7.32 3.56
CA TYR A 132 11.02 6.71 2.23
C TYR A 132 12.05 5.60 2.05
N ASP A 133 13.23 5.77 2.62
CA ASP A 133 14.27 4.73 2.56
C ASP A 133 13.80 3.46 3.27
N GLU A 134 13.16 3.62 4.42
CA GLU A 134 12.61 2.50 5.16
C GLU A 134 11.47 1.82 4.39
N LEU A 135 10.62 2.59 3.73
CA LEU A 135 9.56 2.01 2.89
C LEU A 135 10.16 1.13 1.80
N GLY A 136 11.15 1.64 1.08
CA GLY A 136 11.85 0.86 0.05
C GLY A 136 12.46 -0.42 0.61
N ASN A 137 13.10 -0.34 1.76
CA ASN A 137 13.69 -1.49 2.44
C ASN A 137 12.63 -2.52 2.85
N GLN A 138 11.52 -2.10 3.43
CA GLN A 138 10.46 -3.00 3.87
C GLN A 138 9.80 -3.71 2.69
N ILE A 139 9.61 -3.02 1.58
CA ILE A 139 9.07 -3.61 0.36
C ILE A 139 10.03 -4.67 -0.18
N LEU A 140 11.32 -4.36 -0.27
CA LEU A 140 12.33 -5.32 -0.73
C LEU A 140 12.42 -6.53 0.18
N ILE A 141 12.39 -6.34 1.49
CA ILE A 141 12.39 -7.45 2.44
C ILE A 141 11.19 -8.38 2.20
N GLY A 142 10.02 -7.82 1.98
CA GLY A 142 8.81 -8.61 1.72
C GLY A 142 8.82 -9.35 0.39
N LEU A 143 9.58 -8.88 -0.60
CA LEU A 143 9.62 -9.46 -1.94
C LEU A 143 10.82 -10.36 -2.18
N MET A 144 11.94 -10.14 -1.51
CA MET A 144 13.21 -10.80 -1.81
C MET A 144 13.60 -11.88 -0.81
N TYR A 145 13.15 -11.77 0.44
CA TYR A 145 13.53 -12.70 1.49
C TYR A 145 12.37 -13.62 1.88
N PRO A 146 12.66 -14.87 2.21
CA PRO A 146 11.64 -15.82 2.66
C PRO A 146 10.95 -15.44 3.96
#